data_d9df7706c891742afe3424b0fa5d4125
#
_entry.id   d9df7706c891742afe3424b0fa5d4125
#
_cell.length_a   1.000
_cell.length_b   1.000
_cell.length_c   1.000
_cell.angle_alpha   90.00
_cell.angle_beta   90.00
_cell.angle_gamma   90.00
#
_symmetry.space_group_name_H-M   'P 1'
#
loop_
_entity.id
_entity.type
_entity.pdbx_description
1 polymer ?
#
loop_
_entity_poly.entity_id
_entity_poly.type
_entity_poly.pdbx_seq_one_letter_code
_entity_poly.pdbx_strand_id
1 'polypeptide(L)'
;MVNASIKLDPNMRQLQILPVGIDYEEMPNFRRRLRYRIGEPIKVDALINPKTNEVDPGNLLTPLSAAMDQILVNIQPEAAYDILLPYVQAMRTSECEDWASTKETLNRFQSLDEPAITSIQEALKTAESAGVLEKARAEDLGMSHESLRDVPGWLWLLAPFAVVGGLGSFPLAKWIESKARQRVKDPCFVSTFKATTGMVLFPIYWILISLPTAFFTVGSITLSAVLGSYLFHLMGSRIAGWWYGYYLDSVGRRKALQVWNDQILRQSWKSYLSAVDEAIAPLK
;
A
#
# COMPACT_ATOMS: atom_id res chain seq x y z
N MET A 1 19.33 -11.33 -19.37
CA MET A 1 19.78 -9.93 -19.52
C MET A 1 21.23 -9.75 -19.06
N VAL A 2 21.58 -9.97 -17.77
CA VAL A 2 22.93 -9.71 -17.23
C VAL A 2 24.05 -10.36 -18.07
N ASN A 3 23.98 -11.65 -18.38
CA ASN A 3 24.98 -12.36 -19.18
C ASN A 3 25.12 -11.79 -20.62
N ALA A 4 24.00 -11.33 -21.21
CA ALA A 4 24.05 -10.71 -22.53
C ALA A 4 24.76 -9.35 -22.47
N SER A 5 24.51 -8.57 -21.43
CA SER A 5 25.17 -7.27 -21.24
C SER A 5 26.69 -7.41 -21.02
N ILE A 6 27.12 -8.38 -20.21
CA ILE A 6 28.54 -8.65 -19.96
C ILE A 6 29.27 -9.08 -21.24
N LYS A 7 28.60 -9.84 -22.11
CA LYS A 7 29.18 -10.23 -23.44
C LYS A 7 29.33 -9.06 -24.38
N LEU A 8 28.44 -8.07 -24.28
CA LEU A 8 28.47 -6.88 -25.14
C LEU A 8 29.50 -5.85 -24.69
N ASP A 9 29.66 -5.65 -23.37
CA ASP A 9 30.59 -4.69 -22.78
C ASP A 9 31.19 -5.25 -21.50
N PRO A 10 32.52 -5.50 -21.42
CA PRO A 10 33.21 -5.96 -20.23
C PRO A 10 33.06 -5.01 -19.01
N ASN A 11 32.83 -3.70 -19.25
CA ASN A 11 32.61 -2.75 -18.13
C ASN A 11 31.30 -3.01 -17.40
N MET A 12 30.36 -3.73 -18.02
CA MET A 12 29.11 -4.15 -17.39
C MET A 12 29.28 -5.14 -16.25
N ARG A 13 30.49 -5.62 -15.97
CA ARG A 13 30.79 -6.37 -14.73
C ARG A 13 30.62 -5.54 -13.48
N GLN A 14 30.73 -4.23 -13.57
CA GLN A 14 30.51 -3.30 -12.47
C GLN A 14 29.01 -3.06 -12.17
N LEU A 15 28.11 -3.70 -12.93
CA LEU A 15 26.68 -3.64 -12.66
C LEU A 15 26.36 -4.11 -11.22
N GLN A 16 25.39 -3.46 -10.64
CA GLN A 16 24.83 -3.82 -9.38
C GLN A 16 23.34 -4.14 -9.55
N ILE A 17 22.90 -5.17 -8.89
CA ILE A 17 21.48 -5.50 -8.80
C ILE A 17 20.96 -4.85 -7.52
N LEU A 18 20.00 -3.94 -7.65
CA LEU A 18 19.39 -3.26 -6.54
C LEU A 18 18.06 -3.95 -6.20
N PRO A 19 17.96 -4.70 -5.10
CA PRO A 19 16.71 -5.29 -4.65
C PRO A 19 15.75 -4.18 -4.21
N VAL A 20 14.51 -4.20 -4.71
CA VAL A 20 13.48 -3.26 -4.30
C VAL A 20 12.24 -4.02 -3.88
N GLY A 21 11.94 -3.97 -2.59
CA GLY A 21 10.69 -4.50 -2.02
C GLY A 21 9.58 -3.47 -2.14
N ILE A 22 8.44 -3.88 -2.68
CA ILE A 22 7.24 -3.04 -2.79
C ILE A 22 6.14 -3.70 -1.97
N ASP A 23 5.52 -2.92 -1.10
CA ASP A 23 4.48 -3.36 -0.21
C ASP A 23 3.27 -2.43 -0.31
N TYR A 24 2.12 -3.01 -0.60
CA TYR A 24 0.86 -2.31 -0.76
C TYR A 24 -0.01 -2.48 0.49
N GLU A 25 -0.47 -1.39 1.04
CA GLU A 25 -1.39 -1.39 2.19
C GLU A 25 -2.70 -2.13 1.87
N GLU A 26 -3.30 -1.85 0.71
CA GLU A 26 -4.49 -2.52 0.19
C GLU A 26 -4.41 -2.59 -1.34
N MET A 27 -3.98 -3.71 -1.89
CA MET A 27 -3.75 -3.88 -3.33
C MET A 27 -4.94 -3.50 -4.24
N PRO A 28 -6.20 -3.89 -3.94
CA PRO A 28 -7.29 -3.60 -4.87
C PRO A 28 -7.75 -2.15 -4.83
N ASN A 29 -7.38 -1.38 -3.81
CA ASN A 29 -7.85 -0.03 -3.61
C ASN A 29 -6.87 1.01 -4.15
N PHE A 30 -7.38 1.87 -5.05
CA PHE A 30 -6.60 2.98 -5.59
C PHE A 30 -6.36 4.03 -4.51
N ARG A 31 -5.13 4.62 -4.49
CA ARG A 31 -4.71 5.67 -3.55
C ARG A 31 -4.50 5.21 -2.10
N ARG A 32 -4.15 3.96 -1.91
CA ARG A 32 -3.61 3.48 -0.65
C ARG A 32 -2.10 3.69 -0.64
N ARG A 33 -1.51 3.60 0.54
CA ARG A 33 -0.08 3.79 0.72
C ARG A 33 0.69 2.67 0.03
N LEU A 34 1.74 3.07 -0.61
CA LEU A 34 2.74 2.19 -1.18
C LEU A 34 4.02 2.44 -0.38
N ARG A 35 4.54 1.38 0.19
CA ARG A 35 5.85 1.41 0.84
C ARG A 35 6.85 0.71 -0.06
N TYR A 36 8.00 1.30 -0.23
CA TYR A 36 9.10 0.66 -0.93
C TYR A 36 10.34 0.70 -0.05
N ARG A 37 11.11 -0.37 -0.12
CA ARG A 37 12.40 -0.49 0.56
C ARG A 37 13.44 -0.90 -0.45
N ILE A 38 14.59 -0.25 -0.35
CA ILE A 38 15.73 -0.52 -1.21
C ILE A 38 16.73 -1.30 -0.37
N GLY A 39 17.06 -2.51 -0.81
CA GLY A 39 18.06 -3.35 -0.18
C GLY A 39 19.47 -2.97 -0.59
N GLU A 40 20.45 -3.67 -0.01
CA GLU A 40 21.85 -3.49 -0.36
C GLU A 40 22.13 -3.95 -1.80
N PRO A 41 22.93 -3.19 -2.57
CA PRO A 41 23.28 -3.56 -3.93
C PRO A 41 24.10 -4.86 -3.98
N ILE A 42 23.68 -5.79 -4.81
CA ILE A 42 24.41 -7.03 -5.09
C ILE A 42 25.36 -6.80 -6.26
N LYS A 43 26.66 -6.91 -6.04
CA LYS A 43 27.68 -6.73 -7.07
C LYS A 43 27.68 -7.95 -8.01
N VAL A 44 27.43 -7.71 -9.29
CA VAL A 44 27.39 -8.78 -10.31
C VAL A 44 28.76 -9.46 -10.48
N ASP A 45 29.85 -8.71 -10.35
CA ASP A 45 31.22 -9.24 -10.47
C ASP A 45 31.51 -10.38 -9.49
N ALA A 46 30.95 -10.31 -8.28
CA ALA A 46 31.09 -11.36 -7.25
C ALA A 46 30.34 -12.67 -7.61
N LEU A 47 29.46 -12.62 -8.60
CA LEU A 47 28.60 -13.75 -9.01
C LEU A 47 29.07 -14.38 -10.33
N ILE A 48 30.08 -13.81 -10.99
CA ILE A 48 30.60 -14.29 -12.26
C ILE A 48 31.46 -15.52 -12.02
N ASN A 49 31.14 -16.60 -12.70
CA ASN A 49 31.99 -17.79 -12.70
C ASN A 49 33.26 -17.48 -13.53
N PRO A 50 34.46 -17.58 -12.91
CA PRO A 50 35.70 -17.22 -13.57
C PRO A 50 36.07 -18.12 -14.78
N LYS A 51 35.50 -19.34 -14.85
CA LYS A 51 35.75 -20.29 -15.95
C LYS A 51 34.87 -20.02 -17.17
N THR A 52 33.59 -19.69 -16.96
CA THR A 52 32.63 -19.48 -18.05
C THR A 52 32.43 -18.01 -18.41
N ASN A 53 32.90 -17.12 -17.56
CA ASN A 53 32.68 -15.67 -17.64
C ASN A 53 31.18 -15.29 -17.70
N GLU A 54 30.35 -16.09 -17.07
CA GLU A 54 28.89 -15.91 -16.99
C GLU A 54 28.42 -15.97 -15.54
N VAL A 55 27.32 -15.27 -15.27
CA VAL A 55 26.61 -15.40 -13.99
C VAL A 55 25.76 -16.66 -14.06
N ASP A 56 26.02 -17.58 -13.16
CA ASP A 56 25.14 -18.72 -12.94
C ASP A 56 23.85 -18.27 -12.28
N PRO A 57 22.68 -18.55 -12.87
CA PRO A 57 21.40 -18.24 -12.27
C PRO A 57 21.23 -18.75 -10.82
N GLY A 58 21.76 -19.93 -10.50
CA GLY A 58 21.73 -20.50 -9.16
C GLY A 58 22.53 -19.66 -8.16
N ASN A 59 23.70 -19.17 -8.55
CA ASN A 59 24.52 -18.29 -7.73
C ASN A 59 23.90 -16.91 -7.48
N LEU A 60 23.04 -16.45 -8.39
CA LEU A 60 22.33 -15.18 -8.27
C LEU A 60 21.09 -15.32 -7.36
N LEU A 61 20.35 -16.42 -7.47
CA LEU A 61 19.09 -16.59 -6.74
C LEU A 61 19.28 -16.56 -5.22
N THR A 62 20.32 -17.19 -4.71
CA THR A 62 20.58 -17.25 -3.26
C THR A 62 20.80 -15.86 -2.64
N PRO A 63 21.74 -15.02 -3.10
CA PRO A 63 21.92 -13.70 -2.53
C PRO A 63 20.75 -12.76 -2.83
N LEU A 64 20.06 -12.93 -3.96
CA LEU A 64 18.86 -12.15 -4.27
C LEU A 64 17.70 -12.50 -3.33
N SER A 65 17.46 -13.79 -3.09
CA SER A 65 16.44 -14.24 -2.15
C SER A 65 16.73 -13.73 -0.73
N ALA A 66 17.97 -13.83 -0.27
CA ALA A 66 18.38 -13.33 1.03
C ALA A 66 18.22 -11.80 1.14
N ALA A 67 18.59 -11.05 0.09
CA ALA A 67 18.42 -9.60 0.07
C ALA A 67 16.94 -9.20 0.04
N MET A 68 16.11 -9.92 -0.72
CA MET A 68 14.66 -9.69 -0.77
C MET A 68 14.01 -10.01 0.58
N ASP A 69 14.42 -11.09 1.24
CA ASP A 69 13.90 -11.44 2.56
C ASP A 69 14.17 -10.35 3.61
N GLN A 70 15.25 -9.59 3.48
CA GLN A 70 15.56 -8.48 4.38
C GLN A 70 14.63 -7.26 4.22
N ILE A 71 14.01 -7.09 3.06
CA ILE A 71 13.24 -5.90 2.71
C ILE A 71 11.73 -6.17 2.50
N LEU A 72 11.32 -7.44 2.44
CA LEU A 72 9.93 -7.84 2.30
C LEU A 72 9.30 -8.22 3.65
N VAL A 73 8.01 -7.98 3.76
CA VAL A 73 7.18 -8.56 4.82
C VAL A 73 6.91 -10.02 4.45
N ASN A 74 7.67 -10.91 5.07
CA ASN A 74 7.53 -12.35 4.89
C ASN A 74 7.14 -12.97 6.22
N ILE A 75 5.84 -13.27 6.38
CA ILE A 75 5.29 -13.90 7.59
C ILE A 75 5.43 -15.41 7.43
N GLN A 76 6.19 -16.02 8.33
CA GLN A 76 6.37 -17.47 8.40
C GLN A 76 5.98 -17.96 9.80
N PRO A 77 5.39 -19.16 9.96
CA PRO A 77 5.01 -20.08 8.88
C PRO A 77 3.81 -19.57 8.05
N GLU A 78 3.71 -19.99 6.79
CA GLU A 78 2.66 -19.56 5.86
C GLU A 78 1.24 -19.83 6.40
N ALA A 79 1.05 -20.92 7.13
CA ALA A 79 -0.21 -21.26 7.78
C ALA A 79 -0.68 -20.22 8.82
N ALA A 80 0.25 -19.44 9.38
CA ALA A 80 -0.05 -18.37 10.34
C ALA A 80 -0.20 -16.99 9.71
N TYR A 81 -0.08 -16.88 8.38
CA TYR A 81 -0.08 -15.60 7.68
C TYR A 81 -1.31 -14.75 8.02
N ASP A 82 -2.51 -15.27 7.82
CA ASP A 82 -3.76 -14.53 8.07
C ASP A 82 -3.96 -14.19 9.55
N ILE A 83 -3.37 -15.01 10.44
CA ILE A 83 -3.49 -14.85 11.89
C ILE A 83 -2.57 -13.73 12.39
N LEU A 84 -1.37 -13.60 11.82
CA LEU A 84 -0.33 -12.65 12.23
C LEU A 84 -0.36 -11.34 11.44
N LEU A 85 -0.98 -11.34 10.26
CA LEU A 85 -1.03 -10.15 9.39
C LEU A 85 -1.65 -8.92 10.10
N PRO A 86 -2.77 -9.01 10.85
CA PRO A 86 -3.33 -7.85 11.53
C PRO A 86 -2.38 -7.26 12.59
N TYR A 87 -1.58 -8.10 13.26
CA TYR A 87 -0.56 -7.65 14.21
C TYR A 87 0.54 -6.85 13.50
N VAL A 88 1.09 -7.39 12.39
CA VAL A 88 2.11 -6.71 11.59
C VAL A 88 1.58 -5.38 11.04
N GLN A 89 0.33 -5.36 10.60
CA GLN A 89 -0.32 -4.13 10.14
C GLN A 89 -0.46 -3.09 11.26
N ALA A 90 -0.81 -3.51 12.48
CA ALA A 90 -0.91 -2.63 13.63
C ALA A 90 0.46 -2.05 14.06
N MET A 91 1.53 -2.83 13.96
CA MET A 91 2.90 -2.34 14.22
C MET A 91 3.35 -1.30 13.18
N ARG A 92 2.89 -1.42 11.94
CA ARG A 92 3.31 -0.60 10.79
C ARG A 92 2.38 0.59 10.58
N THR A 93 2.22 1.39 11.62
CA THR A 93 1.35 2.57 11.55
C THR A 93 1.88 3.63 10.59
N SER A 94 1.02 4.58 10.24
CA SER A 94 1.40 5.70 9.36
C SER A 94 2.39 6.68 9.98
N GLU A 95 2.58 6.63 11.29
CA GLU A 95 3.35 7.63 12.04
C GLU A 95 4.80 7.23 12.24
N CYS A 96 5.04 5.94 12.41
CA CYS A 96 6.37 5.42 12.62
C CYS A 96 6.45 3.98 12.10
N GLU A 97 7.19 3.76 11.02
CA GLU A 97 7.56 2.42 10.60
C GLU A 97 9.00 2.18 11.04
N ASP A 98 9.19 1.55 12.19
CA ASP A 98 10.49 0.98 12.55
C ASP A 98 10.64 -0.38 11.85
N TRP A 99 11.32 -0.37 10.70
CA TRP A 99 11.55 -1.59 9.93
C TRP A 99 12.42 -2.60 10.68
N ALA A 100 13.38 -2.15 11.46
CA ALA A 100 14.26 -3.04 12.22
C ALA A 100 13.44 -3.84 13.25
N SER A 101 12.57 -3.16 14.00
CA SER A 101 11.67 -3.80 14.96
C SER A 101 10.66 -4.73 14.27
N THR A 102 10.10 -4.30 13.12
CA THR A 102 9.19 -5.13 12.32
C THR A 102 9.90 -6.40 11.85
N LYS A 103 11.13 -6.30 11.34
CA LYS A 103 11.88 -7.46 10.86
C LYS A 103 12.27 -8.40 11.99
N GLU A 104 12.65 -7.87 13.14
CA GLU A 104 12.90 -8.68 14.32
C GLU A 104 11.67 -9.49 14.74
N THR A 105 10.50 -8.85 14.75
CA THR A 105 9.22 -9.52 15.04
C THR A 105 8.91 -10.62 14.02
N LEU A 106 9.08 -10.34 12.72
CA LEU A 106 8.90 -11.35 11.67
C LEU A 106 9.82 -12.55 11.84
N ASN A 107 11.06 -12.32 12.26
CA ASN A 107 12.00 -13.40 12.53
C ASN A 107 11.57 -14.25 13.75
N ARG A 108 11.02 -13.62 14.78
CA ARG A 108 10.49 -14.32 15.96
C ARG A 108 9.26 -15.18 15.62
N PHE A 109 8.44 -14.79 14.65
CA PHE A 109 7.32 -15.62 14.19
C PHE A 109 7.75 -16.96 13.65
N GLN A 110 8.96 -17.09 13.10
CA GLN A 110 9.49 -18.37 12.60
C GLN A 110 9.69 -19.42 13.70
N SER A 111 9.78 -18.99 14.96
CA SER A 111 9.96 -19.88 16.11
C SER A 111 8.65 -20.22 16.83
N LEU A 112 7.50 -19.75 16.34
CA LEU A 112 6.21 -20.07 16.93
C LEU A 112 5.87 -21.55 16.77
N ASP A 113 5.48 -22.17 17.86
CA ASP A 113 4.97 -23.54 17.88
C ASP A 113 3.45 -23.57 17.60
N GLU A 114 2.93 -24.77 17.33
CA GLU A 114 1.52 -24.97 16.99
C GLU A 114 0.56 -24.56 18.13
N PRO A 115 0.85 -24.81 19.43
CA PRO A 115 0.05 -24.30 20.53
C PRO A 115 -0.05 -22.78 20.60
N ALA A 116 1.07 -22.07 20.37
CA ALA A 116 1.09 -20.62 20.36
C ALA A 116 0.25 -20.07 19.20
N ILE A 117 0.39 -20.62 17.99
CA ILE A 117 -0.42 -20.26 16.82
C ILE A 117 -1.92 -20.47 17.11
N THR A 118 -2.28 -21.58 17.74
CA THR A 118 -3.68 -21.88 18.11
C THR A 118 -4.23 -20.84 19.10
N SER A 119 -3.47 -20.50 20.13
CA SER A 119 -3.86 -19.47 21.11
C SER A 119 -4.07 -18.10 20.45
N ILE A 120 -3.15 -17.68 19.57
CA ILE A 120 -3.27 -16.43 18.81
C ILE A 120 -4.52 -16.46 17.92
N GLN A 121 -4.79 -17.58 17.26
CA GLN A 121 -5.95 -17.75 16.41
C GLN A 121 -7.29 -17.64 17.17
N GLU A 122 -7.37 -18.19 18.35
CA GLU A 122 -8.55 -18.06 19.23
C GLU A 122 -8.77 -16.60 19.67
N ALA A 123 -7.69 -15.92 20.04
CA ALA A 123 -7.75 -14.51 20.40
C ALA A 123 -8.17 -13.63 19.19
N LEU A 124 -7.66 -13.90 17.98
CA LEU A 124 -8.07 -13.22 16.76
C LEU A 124 -9.55 -13.47 16.45
N LYS A 125 -10.02 -14.71 16.49
CA LYS A 125 -11.44 -15.06 16.29
C LYS A 125 -12.35 -14.34 17.28
N THR A 126 -11.90 -14.17 18.52
CA THR A 126 -12.64 -13.38 19.53
C THR A 126 -12.75 -11.92 19.13
N ALA A 127 -11.65 -11.31 18.63
CA ALA A 127 -11.66 -9.94 18.16
C ALA A 127 -12.53 -9.76 16.89
N GLU A 128 -12.49 -10.73 15.97
CA GLU A 128 -13.33 -10.74 14.77
C GLU A 128 -14.81 -10.91 15.10
N SER A 129 -15.16 -11.85 16.00
CA SER A 129 -16.54 -12.05 16.43
C SER A 129 -17.12 -10.85 17.17
N ALA A 130 -16.28 -10.08 17.86
CA ALA A 130 -16.66 -8.79 18.43
C ALA A 130 -16.84 -7.70 17.34
N GLY A 131 -16.39 -7.92 16.11
CA GLY A 131 -16.50 -6.98 15.00
C GLY A 131 -15.40 -5.91 14.97
N VAL A 132 -14.24 -6.15 15.59
CA VAL A 132 -13.14 -5.18 15.65
C VAL A 132 -12.63 -4.84 14.26
N LEU A 133 -12.27 -5.85 13.47
CA LEU A 133 -11.69 -5.68 12.13
C LEU A 133 -12.72 -5.27 11.06
N GLU A 134 -14.01 -5.48 11.32
CA GLU A 134 -15.08 -4.92 10.49
C GLU A 134 -15.23 -3.40 10.69
N LYS A 135 -15.04 -2.92 11.93
CA LYS A 135 -15.18 -1.51 12.28
C LYS A 135 -13.96 -0.68 11.89
N ALA A 136 -12.74 -1.20 12.11
CA ALA A 136 -11.52 -0.45 11.88
C ALA A 136 -10.41 -1.34 11.31
N ARG A 137 -9.51 -0.74 10.55
CA ARG A 137 -8.33 -1.42 10.01
C ARG A 137 -7.30 -1.63 11.12
N ALA A 138 -6.57 -2.73 11.06
CA ALA A 138 -5.52 -3.04 12.05
C ALA A 138 -4.44 -1.94 12.11
N GLU A 139 -4.06 -1.34 10.99
CA GLU A 139 -3.11 -0.23 10.92
C GLU A 139 -3.59 1.02 11.68
N ASP A 140 -4.87 1.36 11.55
CA ASP A 140 -5.44 2.50 12.29
C ASP A 140 -5.53 2.20 13.79
N LEU A 141 -5.77 0.92 14.16
CA LEU A 141 -5.81 0.47 15.55
C LEU A 141 -4.43 0.48 16.24
N GLY A 142 -3.36 0.41 15.45
CA GLY A 142 -1.99 0.54 15.96
C GLY A 142 -1.56 1.99 16.24
N MET A 143 -2.32 3.00 15.80
CA MET A 143 -2.00 4.41 16.01
C MET A 143 -2.23 4.85 17.47
N SER A 144 -1.46 5.85 17.92
CA SER A 144 -1.67 6.43 19.22
C SER A 144 -3.05 7.10 19.33
N HIS A 145 -3.63 7.13 20.53
CA HIS A 145 -4.94 7.74 20.73
C HIS A 145 -4.95 9.25 20.42
N GLU A 146 -3.82 9.93 20.58
CA GLU A 146 -3.67 11.35 20.24
C GLU A 146 -3.71 11.55 18.72
N SER A 147 -2.97 10.74 17.98
CA SER A 147 -2.93 10.76 16.52
C SER A 147 -4.27 10.42 15.87
N LEU A 148 -5.08 9.58 16.51
CA LEU A 148 -6.43 9.28 16.03
C LEU A 148 -7.37 10.49 16.12
N ARG A 149 -7.13 11.42 17.05
CA ARG A 149 -7.92 12.66 17.21
C ARG A 149 -7.52 13.77 16.27
N ASP A 150 -6.31 13.73 15.75
CA ASP A 150 -5.76 14.80 14.91
C ASP A 150 -6.31 14.72 13.47
N VAL A 151 -7.51 15.22 13.28
CA VAL A 151 -8.12 15.41 11.95
C VAL A 151 -8.01 16.88 11.58
N PRO A 152 -7.18 17.23 10.59
CA PRO A 152 -6.92 18.63 10.26
C PRO A 152 -8.21 19.34 9.79
N GLY A 153 -8.55 20.43 10.47
CA GLY A 153 -9.77 21.21 10.19
C GLY A 153 -9.84 21.81 8.78
N TRP A 154 -8.66 22.12 8.18
CA TRP A 154 -8.57 22.61 6.80
C TRP A 154 -9.13 21.63 5.76
N LEU A 155 -9.19 20.35 6.07
CA LEU A 155 -9.78 19.33 5.21
C LEU A 155 -11.22 19.66 4.83
N TRP A 156 -12.00 20.19 5.78
CA TRP A 156 -13.38 20.57 5.55
C TRP A 156 -13.52 21.86 4.74
N LEU A 157 -12.55 22.76 4.85
CA LEU A 157 -12.51 23.97 4.04
C LEU A 157 -12.26 23.68 2.55
N LEU A 158 -11.49 22.63 2.26
CA LEU A 158 -11.22 22.22 0.88
C LEU A 158 -12.29 21.29 0.29
N ALA A 159 -13.22 20.76 1.10
CA ALA A 159 -14.24 19.84 0.63
C ALA A 159 -15.08 20.37 -0.56
N PRO A 160 -15.57 21.63 -0.57
CA PRO A 160 -16.30 22.15 -1.71
C PRO A 160 -15.50 22.13 -3.01
N PHE A 161 -14.24 22.52 -2.95
CA PHE A 161 -13.35 22.50 -4.13
C PHE A 161 -13.06 21.08 -4.61
N ALA A 162 -12.88 20.14 -3.68
CA ALA A 162 -12.67 18.73 -3.98
C ALA A 162 -13.92 18.12 -4.64
N VAL A 163 -15.12 18.45 -4.16
CA VAL A 163 -16.38 17.96 -4.73
C VAL A 163 -16.55 18.50 -6.15
N VAL A 164 -16.43 19.81 -6.36
CA VAL A 164 -16.55 20.42 -7.68
C VAL A 164 -15.52 19.86 -8.66
N GLY A 165 -14.25 19.77 -8.25
CA GLY A 165 -13.18 19.23 -9.09
C GLY A 165 -13.32 17.72 -9.36
N GLY A 166 -13.89 16.98 -8.41
CA GLY A 166 -14.11 15.53 -8.52
C GLY A 166 -15.29 15.14 -9.40
N LEU A 167 -16.38 15.95 -9.40
CA LEU A 167 -17.61 15.64 -10.13
C LEU A 167 -17.35 15.36 -11.61
N GLY A 168 -16.53 16.19 -12.26
CA GLY A 168 -16.18 16.02 -13.67
C GLY A 168 -15.42 14.72 -13.97
N SER A 169 -14.64 14.21 -13.03
CA SER A 169 -13.81 13.00 -13.22
C SER A 169 -14.47 11.72 -12.70
N PHE A 170 -15.49 11.84 -11.86
CA PHE A 170 -16.16 10.73 -11.19
C PHE A 170 -16.76 9.68 -12.15
N PRO A 171 -17.49 10.04 -13.24
CA PRO A 171 -18.08 9.05 -14.13
C PRO A 171 -17.03 8.13 -14.77
N LEU A 172 -15.91 8.72 -15.25
CA LEU A 172 -14.83 7.94 -15.84
C LEU A 172 -14.12 7.07 -14.78
N ALA A 173 -13.88 7.61 -13.59
CA ALA A 173 -13.26 6.84 -12.50
C ALA A 173 -14.10 5.61 -12.13
N LYS A 174 -15.41 5.77 -11.98
CA LYS A 174 -16.37 4.67 -11.72
C LYS A 174 -16.39 3.64 -12.85
N TRP A 175 -16.37 4.09 -14.08
CA TRP A 175 -16.34 3.21 -15.24
C TRP A 175 -15.04 2.37 -15.26
N ILE A 176 -13.89 3.01 -15.05
CA ILE A 176 -12.59 2.32 -14.97
C ILE A 176 -12.60 1.30 -13.83
N GLU A 177 -13.10 1.67 -12.65
CA GLU A 177 -13.21 0.76 -11.51
C GLU A 177 -14.07 -0.47 -11.82
N SER A 178 -15.25 -0.24 -12.41
CA SER A 178 -16.15 -1.32 -12.82
C SER A 178 -15.49 -2.28 -13.81
N LYS A 179 -14.81 -1.72 -14.84
CA LYS A 179 -14.10 -2.53 -15.84
C LYS A 179 -12.90 -3.27 -15.28
N ALA A 180 -12.17 -2.67 -14.37
CA ALA A 180 -11.06 -3.33 -13.69
C ALA A 180 -11.54 -4.56 -12.91
N ARG A 181 -12.59 -4.40 -12.10
CA ARG A 181 -13.16 -5.52 -11.32
C ARG A 181 -13.75 -6.64 -12.18
N GLN A 182 -14.28 -6.31 -13.38
CA GLN A 182 -14.84 -7.31 -14.31
C GLN A 182 -13.78 -8.07 -15.09
N ARG A 183 -12.68 -7.43 -15.48
CA ARG A 183 -11.70 -7.97 -16.42
C ARG A 183 -10.45 -8.55 -15.75
N VAL A 184 -10.08 -8.03 -14.60
CA VAL A 184 -8.86 -8.43 -13.89
C VAL A 184 -9.24 -9.45 -12.82
N LYS A 185 -8.83 -10.69 -13.02
CA LYS A 185 -9.12 -11.80 -12.09
C LYS A 185 -8.21 -11.75 -10.85
N ASP A 186 -6.96 -11.37 -11.06
CA ASP A 186 -5.97 -11.28 -9.98
C ASP A 186 -6.03 -9.90 -9.31
N PRO A 187 -6.34 -9.83 -8.01
CA PRO A 187 -6.41 -8.58 -7.25
C PRO A 187 -5.15 -7.73 -7.34
N CYS A 188 -3.98 -8.35 -7.49
CA CYS A 188 -2.69 -7.67 -7.59
C CYS A 188 -2.60 -6.76 -8.82
N PHE A 189 -3.27 -7.10 -9.91
CA PHE A 189 -3.26 -6.31 -11.14
C PHE A 189 -4.40 -5.30 -11.26
N VAL A 190 -5.37 -5.30 -10.36
CA VAL A 190 -6.51 -4.36 -10.41
C VAL A 190 -6.04 -2.90 -10.32
N SER A 191 -5.14 -2.61 -9.39
CA SER A 191 -4.58 -1.25 -9.21
C SER A 191 -3.76 -0.82 -10.42
N THR A 192 -2.93 -1.71 -10.97
CA THR A 192 -2.13 -1.46 -12.19
C THR A 192 -3.03 -1.18 -13.39
N PHE A 193 -4.08 -1.99 -13.59
CA PHE A 193 -5.06 -1.76 -14.66
C PHE A 193 -5.75 -0.40 -14.52
N LYS A 194 -6.19 -0.04 -13.30
CA LYS A 194 -6.80 1.28 -13.04
C LYS A 194 -5.84 2.42 -13.35
N ALA A 195 -4.57 2.30 -12.91
CA ALA A 195 -3.57 3.33 -13.11
C ALA A 195 -3.24 3.52 -14.59
N THR A 196 -2.92 2.45 -15.32
CA THR A 196 -2.56 2.52 -16.74
C THR A 196 -3.73 2.98 -17.60
N THR A 197 -4.93 2.44 -17.39
CA THR A 197 -6.14 2.86 -18.10
C THR A 197 -6.48 4.33 -17.78
N GLY A 198 -6.37 4.74 -16.52
CA GLY A 198 -6.60 6.12 -16.11
C GLY A 198 -5.59 7.09 -16.72
N MET A 199 -4.31 6.72 -16.78
CA MET A 199 -3.26 7.56 -17.37
C MET A 199 -3.55 7.92 -18.83
N VAL A 200 -4.15 6.99 -19.58
CA VAL A 200 -4.50 7.22 -21.00
C VAL A 200 -5.85 7.91 -21.15
N LEU A 201 -6.88 7.45 -20.42
CA LEU A 201 -8.23 7.90 -20.66
C LEU A 201 -8.56 9.24 -20.00
N PHE A 202 -7.98 9.59 -18.84
CA PHE A 202 -8.30 10.86 -18.19
C PHE A 202 -7.90 12.09 -19.02
N PRO A 203 -6.72 12.18 -19.63
CA PRO A 203 -6.38 13.32 -20.49
C PRO A 203 -7.35 13.49 -21.65
N ILE A 204 -7.72 12.40 -22.33
CA ILE A 204 -8.68 12.41 -23.43
C ILE A 204 -10.06 12.86 -22.96
N TYR A 205 -10.51 12.30 -21.85
CA TYR A 205 -11.80 12.62 -21.26
C TYR A 205 -11.88 14.11 -20.83
N TRP A 206 -10.82 14.65 -20.23
CA TRP A 206 -10.80 16.07 -19.84
C TRP A 206 -10.82 17.01 -21.05
N ILE A 207 -10.20 16.65 -22.17
CA ILE A 207 -10.33 17.40 -23.43
C ILE A 207 -11.80 17.41 -23.86
N LEU A 208 -12.44 16.23 -23.88
CA LEU A 208 -13.83 16.10 -24.32
C LEU A 208 -14.82 16.91 -23.44
N ILE A 209 -14.67 16.86 -22.12
CA ILE A 209 -15.56 17.64 -21.22
C ILE A 209 -15.22 19.13 -21.16
N SER A 210 -14.02 19.52 -21.56
CA SER A 210 -13.62 20.93 -21.60
C SER A 210 -14.34 21.72 -22.68
N LEU A 211 -14.74 21.09 -23.78
CA LEU A 211 -15.50 21.73 -24.84
C LEU A 211 -16.88 22.25 -24.36
N PRO A 212 -17.79 21.42 -23.80
CA PRO A 212 -19.04 21.90 -23.28
C PRO A 212 -18.82 22.83 -22.07
N THR A 213 -17.84 22.56 -21.19
CA THR A 213 -17.58 23.45 -20.05
C THR A 213 -17.20 24.84 -20.52
N ALA A 214 -16.31 24.99 -21.50
CA ALA A 214 -15.96 26.30 -22.08
C ALA A 214 -17.17 27.02 -22.68
N PHE A 215 -18.01 26.29 -23.41
CA PHE A 215 -19.24 26.87 -23.99
C PHE A 215 -20.18 27.37 -22.90
N PHE A 216 -20.46 26.57 -21.87
CA PHE A 216 -21.42 26.96 -20.80
C PHE A 216 -20.88 28.06 -19.88
N THR A 217 -19.56 28.17 -19.70
CA THR A 217 -18.97 29.16 -18.78
C THR A 217 -18.66 30.49 -19.43
N VAL A 218 -18.24 30.48 -20.71
CA VAL A 218 -17.75 31.68 -21.43
C VAL A 218 -18.67 32.05 -22.60
N GLY A 219 -19.60 31.17 -22.98
CA GLY A 219 -20.51 31.37 -24.13
C GLY A 219 -19.82 31.17 -25.49
N SER A 220 -18.54 30.74 -25.52
CA SER A 220 -17.78 30.56 -26.75
C SER A 220 -16.75 29.42 -26.62
N ILE A 221 -16.48 28.76 -27.77
CA ILE A 221 -15.44 27.72 -27.86
C ILE A 221 -14.19 28.37 -28.47
N THR A 222 -13.46 29.13 -27.64
CA THR A 222 -12.13 29.64 -28.00
C THR A 222 -11.05 28.71 -27.44
N LEU A 223 -9.88 28.72 -28.07
CA LEU A 223 -8.74 27.91 -27.59
C LEU A 223 -8.39 28.21 -26.13
N SER A 224 -8.41 29.48 -25.74
CA SER A 224 -8.12 29.89 -24.36
C SER A 224 -9.20 29.41 -23.37
N ALA A 225 -10.49 29.44 -23.73
CA ALA A 225 -11.57 28.93 -22.89
C ALA A 225 -11.47 27.40 -22.71
N VAL A 226 -11.18 26.67 -23.79
CA VAL A 226 -11.01 25.21 -23.73
C VAL A 226 -9.78 24.84 -22.91
N LEU A 227 -8.64 25.53 -23.10
CA LEU A 227 -7.42 25.29 -22.33
C LEU A 227 -7.63 25.61 -20.84
N GLY A 228 -8.29 26.73 -20.52
CA GLY A 228 -8.65 27.09 -19.16
C GLY A 228 -9.54 26.05 -18.49
N SER A 229 -10.56 25.55 -19.20
CA SER A 229 -11.44 24.47 -18.72
C SER A 229 -10.68 23.15 -18.52
N TYR A 230 -9.78 22.81 -19.42
CA TYR A 230 -8.93 21.63 -19.29
C TYR A 230 -8.04 21.70 -18.04
N LEU A 231 -7.37 22.82 -17.82
CA LEU A 231 -6.54 23.05 -16.63
C LEU A 231 -7.39 23.01 -15.36
N PHE A 232 -8.61 23.58 -15.39
CA PHE A 232 -9.54 23.48 -14.27
C PHE A 232 -9.88 22.03 -13.92
N HIS A 233 -10.21 21.19 -14.90
CA HIS A 233 -10.48 19.75 -14.67
C HIS A 233 -9.25 18.98 -14.18
N LEU A 234 -8.08 19.27 -14.76
CA LEU A 234 -6.82 18.66 -14.34
C LEU A 234 -6.49 19.00 -12.88
N MET A 235 -6.53 20.27 -12.52
CA MET A 235 -6.22 20.71 -11.15
C MET A 235 -7.29 20.27 -10.17
N GLY A 236 -8.56 20.41 -10.54
CA GLY A 236 -9.70 20.00 -9.71
C GLY A 236 -9.67 18.51 -9.39
N SER A 237 -9.35 17.66 -10.37
CA SER A 237 -9.23 16.22 -10.14
C SER A 237 -8.03 15.87 -9.24
N ARG A 238 -6.93 16.62 -9.31
CA ARG A 238 -5.77 16.48 -8.42
C ARG A 238 -6.13 16.82 -6.98
N ILE A 239 -6.80 17.97 -6.78
CA ILE A 239 -7.26 18.41 -5.46
C ILE A 239 -8.27 17.40 -4.89
N ALA A 240 -9.26 16.98 -5.70
CA ALA A 240 -10.25 16.00 -5.30
C ALA A 240 -9.59 14.69 -4.88
N GLY A 241 -8.61 14.25 -5.64
CA GLY A 241 -7.91 13.03 -5.33
C GLY A 241 -7.05 13.07 -4.09
N TRP A 242 -6.38 14.17 -3.87
CA TRP A 242 -5.61 14.41 -2.66
C TRP A 242 -6.53 14.51 -1.43
N TRP A 243 -7.58 15.32 -1.52
CA TRP A 243 -8.59 15.46 -0.48
C TRP A 243 -9.25 14.12 -0.13
N TYR A 244 -9.59 13.30 -1.14
CA TYR A 244 -10.22 12.00 -0.92
C TYR A 244 -9.31 11.04 -0.15
N GLY A 245 -8.00 11.06 -0.40
CA GLY A 245 -7.03 10.28 0.39
C GLY A 245 -7.07 10.67 1.86
N TYR A 246 -6.96 11.96 2.18
CA TYR A 246 -7.06 12.45 3.55
C TYR A 246 -8.42 12.20 4.21
N TYR A 247 -9.50 12.29 3.43
CA TYR A 247 -10.83 11.96 3.91
C TYR A 247 -10.91 10.49 4.33
N LEU A 248 -10.42 9.56 3.52
CA LEU A 248 -10.41 8.13 3.85
C LEU A 248 -9.58 7.84 5.10
N ASP A 249 -8.42 8.45 5.24
CA ASP A 249 -7.59 8.32 6.44
C ASP A 249 -8.32 8.88 7.67
N SER A 250 -8.98 10.02 7.54
CA SER A 250 -9.78 10.61 8.63
C SER A 250 -10.95 9.72 9.05
N VAL A 251 -11.61 9.08 8.09
CA VAL A 251 -12.68 8.10 8.36
C VAL A 251 -12.13 6.87 9.06
N GLY A 252 -10.97 6.36 8.61
CA GLY A 252 -10.29 5.24 9.26
C GLY A 252 -9.95 5.56 10.72
N ARG A 253 -9.31 6.71 10.97
CA ARG A 253 -8.97 7.19 12.33
C ARG A 253 -10.21 7.30 13.25
N ARG A 254 -11.32 7.86 12.75
CA ARG A 254 -12.57 7.94 13.52
C ARG A 254 -13.13 6.58 13.87
N LYS A 255 -13.08 5.63 12.94
CA LYS A 255 -13.52 4.24 13.19
C LYS A 255 -12.63 3.56 14.23
N ALA A 256 -11.32 3.71 14.14
CA ALA A 256 -10.39 3.19 15.13
C ALA A 256 -10.66 3.81 16.52
N LEU A 257 -10.90 5.13 16.57
CA LEU A 257 -11.26 5.80 17.83
C LEU A 257 -12.56 5.25 18.45
N GLN A 258 -13.56 4.87 17.62
CA GLN A 258 -14.76 4.21 18.11
C GLN A 258 -14.45 2.84 18.74
N VAL A 259 -13.54 2.05 18.16
CA VAL A 259 -13.08 0.78 18.73
C VAL A 259 -12.37 1.03 20.06
N TRP A 260 -11.49 2.02 20.14
CA TRP A 260 -10.77 2.36 21.37
C TRP A 260 -11.68 2.89 22.51
N ASN A 261 -12.78 3.54 22.17
CA ASN A 261 -13.77 4.05 23.15
C ASN A 261 -14.77 2.97 23.60
N ASP A 262 -14.94 1.90 22.83
CA ASP A 262 -15.79 0.76 23.18
C ASP A 262 -14.96 -0.23 24.03
N GLN A 263 -15.41 -0.49 25.24
CA GLN A 263 -14.68 -1.33 26.20
C GLN A 263 -14.50 -2.77 25.69
N ILE A 264 -15.56 -3.35 25.11
CA ILE A 264 -15.54 -4.74 24.62
C ILE A 264 -14.58 -4.87 23.44
N LEU A 265 -14.71 -4.01 22.44
CA LEU A 265 -13.87 -4.04 21.24
C LEU A 265 -12.40 -3.80 21.59
N ARG A 266 -12.14 -2.81 22.44
CA ARG A 266 -10.78 -2.50 22.91
C ARG A 266 -10.17 -3.67 23.67
N GLN A 267 -10.92 -4.34 24.52
CA GLN A 267 -10.41 -5.47 25.30
C GLN A 267 -10.12 -6.67 24.40
N SER A 268 -11.01 -7.00 23.47
CA SER A 268 -10.82 -8.08 22.50
C SER A 268 -9.58 -7.84 21.62
N TRP A 269 -9.38 -6.59 21.14
CA TRP A 269 -8.19 -6.24 20.37
C TRP A 269 -6.90 -6.34 21.19
N LYS A 270 -6.92 -5.80 22.43
CA LYS A 270 -5.76 -5.90 23.34
C LYS A 270 -5.42 -7.34 23.70
N SER A 271 -6.43 -8.20 23.90
CA SER A 271 -6.19 -9.63 24.17
C SER A 271 -5.50 -10.31 22.99
N TYR A 272 -5.88 -9.98 21.75
CA TYR A 272 -5.19 -10.48 20.56
C TYR A 272 -3.73 -10.01 20.50
N LEU A 273 -3.47 -8.71 20.67
CA LEU A 273 -2.11 -8.19 20.68
C LEU A 273 -1.25 -8.83 21.77
N SER A 274 -1.81 -8.97 23.00
CA SER A 274 -1.12 -9.59 24.12
C SER A 274 -0.78 -11.06 23.85
N ALA A 275 -1.69 -11.81 23.23
CA ALA A 275 -1.45 -13.20 22.86
C ALA A 275 -0.27 -13.34 21.88
N VAL A 276 -0.15 -12.41 20.91
CA VAL A 276 1.00 -12.39 20.02
C VAL A 276 2.28 -12.00 20.75
N ASP A 277 2.23 -10.93 21.56
CA ASP A 277 3.39 -10.43 22.32
C ASP A 277 3.94 -11.50 23.28
N GLU A 278 3.06 -12.23 23.96
CA GLU A 278 3.43 -13.33 24.87
C GLU A 278 4.07 -14.49 24.11
N ALA A 279 3.54 -14.84 22.93
CA ALA A 279 4.05 -15.92 22.11
C ALA A 279 5.44 -15.63 21.53
N ILE A 280 5.73 -14.36 21.22
CA ILE A 280 7.05 -13.94 20.67
C ILE A 280 8.02 -13.46 21.75
N ALA A 281 7.58 -13.39 23.00
CA ALA A 281 8.48 -13.01 24.09
C ALA A 281 9.67 -13.99 24.16
N PRO A 282 10.91 -13.51 24.34
CA PRO A 282 12.05 -14.41 24.49
C PRO A 282 11.79 -15.34 25.69
N LEU A 283 11.91 -16.63 25.44
CA LEU A 283 11.90 -17.64 26.51
C LEU A 283 12.99 -17.23 27.53
N LYS A 284 12.52 -16.93 28.74
CA LYS A 284 13.41 -16.53 29.84
C LYS A 284 14.26 -17.70 30.30
#